data_69ea97e15691776d7d0cac73fe81e545
#
_entry.id   69ea97e15691776d7d0cac73fe81e545
#
_cell.length_a   1.000
_cell.length_b   1.000
_cell.length_c   1.000
_cell.angle_alpha   90.00
_cell.angle_beta   90.00
_cell.angle_gamma   90.00
#
_symmetry.space_group_name_H-M   'P 1'
#
loop_
_entity.id
_entity.type
_entity.pdbx_description
1 polymer ?
#
loop_
_entity_poly.entity_id
_entity_poly.type
_entity_poly.pdbx_seq_one_letter_code
_entity_poly.pdbx_strand_id
1 'polypeptide(L)'
;MDHPDCVSPTILLGDFNATASSLVYRTLTARLHDARRQARQKNPTSTFPSALPVLRIDHHFVSSQINVSDVFAPFDPLSRSASDHLPLVMDFDLV
;
A
#
# COMPACT_ATOMS: atom_id res chain seq x y z
N MET A 1 0.88 16.78 -3.72
CA MET A 1 0.53 15.43 -4.03
C MET A 1 -0.58 15.47 -5.04
N ASP A 2 -1.52 14.63 -5.09
CA ASP A 2 -2.52 14.60 -6.17
C ASP A 2 -3.31 15.91 -6.26
N HIS A 3 -2.59 16.98 -6.44
CA HIS A 3 -3.06 18.35 -6.57
C HIS A 3 -3.45 18.58 -8.03
N PRO A 4 -4.42 19.45 -8.33
CA PRO A 4 -4.78 19.73 -9.72
C PRO A 4 -3.62 20.16 -10.61
N ASP A 5 -2.61 20.80 -10.04
CA ASP A 5 -1.40 21.22 -10.75
C ASP A 5 -0.31 20.15 -10.79
N CYS A 6 -0.51 19.05 -10.08
CA CYS A 6 0.48 17.98 -10.01
C CYS A 6 0.24 17.03 -11.17
N VAL A 7 1.13 17.06 -12.17
CA VAL A 7 1.05 16.20 -13.34
C VAL A 7 2.06 15.06 -13.30
N SER A 8 2.92 15.02 -12.29
CA SER A 8 3.95 13.99 -12.16
C SER A 8 3.38 12.74 -11.49
N PRO A 9 3.79 11.55 -11.92
CA PRO A 9 3.45 10.32 -11.20
C PRO A 9 3.95 10.38 -9.76
N THR A 10 3.12 9.98 -8.82
CA THR A 10 3.42 10.06 -7.40
C THR A 10 3.12 8.73 -6.71
N ILE A 11 4.06 8.26 -5.88
CA ILE A 11 3.89 7.11 -5.00
C ILE A 11 4.26 7.55 -3.59
N LEU A 12 3.34 7.37 -2.64
CA LEU A 12 3.57 7.59 -1.23
C LEU A 12 3.42 6.25 -0.52
N LEU A 13 4.46 5.78 0.13
CA LEU A 13 4.46 4.45 0.74
C LEU A 13 5.08 4.48 2.13
N GLY A 14 4.70 3.51 2.95
CA GLY A 14 5.29 3.34 4.27
C GLY A 14 4.33 2.75 5.28
N ASP A 15 4.80 2.75 6.55
CA ASP A 15 4.00 2.42 7.71
C ASP A 15 3.26 3.66 8.18
N PHE A 16 1.94 3.67 8.01
CA PHE A 16 1.11 4.77 8.44
C PHE A 16 0.51 4.52 9.83
N ASN A 17 0.76 3.33 10.38
CA ASN A 17 0.17 2.88 11.64
C ASN A 17 -1.34 3.12 11.67
N ALA A 18 -1.99 2.92 10.53
CA ALA A 18 -3.38 3.30 10.32
C ALA A 18 -4.07 2.28 9.40
N THR A 19 -5.22 1.78 9.84
CA THR A 19 -6.05 0.89 9.03
C THR A 19 -6.91 1.71 8.05
N ALA A 20 -7.59 1.00 7.14
CA ALA A 20 -8.44 1.63 6.12
C ALA A 20 -9.61 2.42 6.70
N SER A 21 -9.98 2.21 7.97
CA SER A 21 -11.06 2.96 8.63
C SER A 21 -10.58 4.25 9.30
N SER A 22 -9.28 4.51 9.33
CA SER A 22 -8.72 5.65 10.05
C SER A 22 -8.93 6.97 9.31
N LEU A 23 -8.84 8.07 10.06
CA LEU A 23 -8.90 9.42 9.47
C LEU A 23 -7.70 9.68 8.56
N VAL A 24 -6.51 9.21 8.92
CA VAL A 24 -5.31 9.35 8.10
C VAL A 24 -5.52 8.71 6.75
N TYR A 25 -6.00 7.46 6.73
CA TYR A 25 -6.27 6.75 5.48
C TYR A 25 -7.30 7.50 4.62
N ARG A 26 -8.40 7.95 5.22
CA ARG A 26 -9.45 8.67 4.48
C ARG A 26 -8.96 9.99 3.93
N THR A 27 -8.11 10.69 4.68
CA THR A 27 -7.52 11.95 4.22
C THR A 27 -6.63 11.74 3.00
N LEU A 28 -5.80 10.70 3.02
CA LEU A 28 -4.91 10.38 1.90
C LEU A 28 -5.69 9.91 0.68
N THR A 29 -6.73 9.09 0.87
CA THR A 29 -7.51 8.57 -0.26
C THR A 29 -8.45 9.59 -0.87
N ALA A 30 -8.61 10.76 -0.25
CA ALA A 30 -9.30 11.87 -0.88
C ALA A 30 -8.48 12.46 -2.04
N ARG A 31 -7.17 12.23 -2.08
CA ARG A 31 -6.27 12.80 -3.10
C ARG A 31 -5.53 11.74 -3.90
N LEU A 32 -5.19 10.64 -3.29
CA LEU A 32 -4.45 9.54 -3.91
C LEU A 32 -5.29 8.27 -3.83
N HIS A 33 -4.90 7.28 -4.63
CA HIS A 33 -5.58 5.99 -4.64
C HIS A 33 -4.80 4.99 -3.79
N ASP A 34 -5.51 4.19 -3.01
CA ASP A 34 -4.90 3.04 -2.34
C ASP A 34 -4.52 2.01 -3.41
N ALA A 35 -3.23 1.71 -3.55
CA ALA A 35 -2.72 0.80 -4.57
C ALA A 35 -3.38 -0.57 -4.48
N ARG A 36 -3.66 -1.06 -3.28
CA ARG A 36 -4.30 -2.35 -3.07
C ARG A 36 -5.69 -2.40 -3.72
N ARG A 37 -6.44 -1.31 -3.68
CA ARG A 37 -7.76 -1.22 -4.33
C ARG A 37 -7.66 -1.12 -5.84
N GLN A 38 -6.58 -0.54 -6.34
CA GLN A 38 -6.32 -0.42 -7.78
C GLN A 38 -5.80 -1.72 -8.37
N ALA A 39 -5.17 -2.57 -7.57
CA ALA A 39 -4.54 -3.79 -8.03
C ALA A 39 -5.53 -4.72 -8.71
N ARG A 40 -5.14 -5.26 -9.87
CA ARG A 40 -5.96 -6.24 -10.59
C ARG A 40 -6.03 -7.57 -9.86
N GLN A 41 -4.97 -7.93 -9.13
CA GLN A 41 -4.93 -9.15 -8.33
C GLN A 41 -5.20 -8.80 -6.86
N LYS A 42 -5.96 -9.64 -6.18
CA LYS A 42 -6.35 -9.42 -4.78
C LYS A 42 -5.61 -10.39 -3.87
N ASN A 43 -4.34 -10.14 -3.68
CA ASN A 43 -3.49 -10.92 -2.78
C ASN A 43 -3.55 -10.38 -1.36
N PRO A 44 -3.18 -11.18 -0.34
CA PRO A 44 -3.13 -10.70 1.04
C PRO A 44 -2.15 -9.53 1.21
N THR A 45 -2.59 -8.51 1.95
CA THR A 45 -1.80 -7.30 2.19
C THR A 45 -1.69 -6.93 3.66
N SER A 46 -2.16 -7.79 4.58
CA SER A 46 -1.95 -7.56 6.01
C SER A 46 -0.47 -7.79 6.35
N THR A 47 0.13 -6.86 7.09
CA THR A 47 1.56 -6.85 7.31
C THR A 47 1.95 -6.94 8.78
N PHE A 48 1.05 -6.70 9.72
CA PHE A 48 1.38 -6.62 11.13
C PHE A 48 0.42 -7.44 12.00
N PRO A 49 0.92 -8.14 12.99
CA PRO A 49 2.34 -8.49 13.20
C PRO A 49 2.80 -9.58 12.21
N SER A 50 4.08 -9.62 11.89
CA SER A 50 4.60 -10.54 10.86
C SER A 50 4.41 -12.01 11.18
N ALA A 51 4.37 -12.37 12.47
CA ALA A 51 4.14 -13.75 12.89
C ALA A 51 2.71 -14.21 12.60
N LEU A 52 1.74 -13.28 12.68
CA LEU A 52 0.32 -13.56 12.42
C LEU A 52 -0.31 -12.30 11.83
N PRO A 53 -0.13 -12.03 10.54
CA PRO A 53 -0.56 -10.77 9.93
C PRO A 53 -2.08 -10.68 9.86
N VAL A 54 -2.65 -9.76 10.62
CA VAL A 54 -4.09 -9.51 10.70
C VAL A 54 -4.45 -8.04 10.45
N LEU A 55 -3.48 -7.13 10.57
CA LEU A 55 -3.70 -5.70 10.38
C LEU A 55 -3.03 -5.21 9.12
N ARG A 56 -3.74 -4.38 8.39
CA ARG A 56 -3.26 -3.72 7.19
C ARG A 56 -2.97 -2.26 7.53
N ILE A 57 -1.74 -1.98 7.97
CA ILE A 57 -1.31 -0.65 8.42
C ILE A 57 -0.18 -0.06 7.57
N ASP A 58 0.44 -0.86 6.71
CA ASP A 58 1.38 -0.40 5.70
C ASP A 58 0.63 -0.23 4.38
N HIS A 59 0.83 0.87 3.70
CA HIS A 59 0.06 1.20 2.50
C HIS A 59 0.93 1.82 1.43
N HIS A 60 0.53 1.61 0.17
CA HIS A 60 1.03 2.36 -0.97
C HIS A 60 -0.11 3.21 -1.52
N PHE A 61 0.08 4.51 -1.62
CA PHE A 61 -0.87 5.42 -2.22
C PHE A 61 -0.28 5.95 -3.53
N VAL A 62 -1.09 5.98 -4.57
CA VAL A 62 -0.61 6.28 -5.92
C VAL A 62 -1.50 7.33 -6.58
N SER A 63 -0.88 8.14 -7.44
CA SER A 63 -1.62 9.05 -8.31
C SER A 63 -2.23 8.29 -9.50
N SER A 64 -3.08 8.95 -10.25
CA SER A 64 -3.77 8.32 -11.38
C SER A 64 -2.84 7.92 -12.54
N GLN A 65 -1.61 8.43 -12.56
CA GLN A 65 -0.62 8.06 -13.57
C GLN A 65 0.05 6.71 -13.31
N ILE A 66 -0.22 6.11 -12.16
CA ILE A 66 0.34 4.81 -11.79
C ILE A 66 -0.70 3.72 -12.06
N ASN A 67 -0.31 2.72 -12.84
CA ASN A 67 -1.15 1.57 -13.14
C ASN A 67 -0.68 0.38 -12.31
N VAL A 68 -1.45 0.01 -11.29
CA VAL A 68 -1.07 -1.03 -10.32
C VAL A 68 -1.58 -2.38 -10.79
N SER A 69 -0.68 -3.35 -10.95
CA SER A 69 -1.06 -4.72 -11.30
C SER A 69 -1.22 -5.62 -10.08
N ASP A 70 -0.36 -5.45 -9.07
CA ASP A 70 -0.38 -6.31 -7.90
C ASP A 70 0.15 -5.57 -6.68
N VAL A 71 -0.41 -5.87 -5.51
CA VAL A 71 0.11 -5.47 -4.20
C VAL A 71 0.00 -6.70 -3.30
N PHE A 72 1.09 -7.08 -2.66
CA PHE A 72 1.09 -8.27 -1.81
C PHE A 72 2.12 -8.16 -0.69
N ALA A 73 1.88 -8.90 0.38
CA ALA A 73 2.80 -9.02 1.52
C ALA A 73 3.39 -10.43 1.51
N PRO A 74 4.69 -10.58 1.16
CA PRO A 74 5.35 -11.90 1.21
C PRO A 74 5.28 -12.50 2.62
N PHE A 75 4.98 -13.78 2.71
CA PHE A 75 4.81 -14.48 3.99
C PHE A 75 5.73 -15.69 4.06
N ASP A 76 6.97 -15.54 3.63
CA ASP A 76 8.00 -16.58 3.74
C ASP A 76 8.74 -16.47 5.08
N PRO A 77 9.54 -17.50 5.46
CA PRO A 77 10.23 -17.49 6.75
C PRO A 77 11.16 -16.29 6.95
N LEU A 78 11.83 -15.83 5.89
CA LEU A 78 12.73 -14.69 5.99
C LEU A 78 11.94 -13.39 6.25
N SER A 79 10.86 -13.17 5.50
CA SER A 79 10.02 -11.99 5.68
C SER A 79 9.39 -11.95 7.06
N ARG A 80 8.97 -13.11 7.58
CA ARG A 80 8.35 -13.21 8.91
C ARG A 80 9.31 -12.95 10.05
N SER A 81 10.61 -13.24 9.87
CA SER A 81 11.62 -13.12 10.92
C SER A 81 12.41 -11.81 10.84
N ALA A 82 12.43 -11.12 9.70
CA ALA A 82 13.27 -9.95 9.50
C ALA A 82 12.77 -8.71 10.25
N SER A 83 11.45 -8.62 10.52
CA SER A 83 10.82 -7.47 11.16
C SER A 83 9.49 -7.90 11.77
N ASP A 84 8.92 -7.08 12.67
CA ASP A 84 7.55 -7.26 13.15
C ASP A 84 6.50 -6.85 12.12
N HIS A 85 6.91 -6.24 11.01
CA HIS A 85 6.08 -6.00 9.83
C HIS A 85 6.54 -6.87 8.67
N LEU A 86 5.61 -7.42 7.89
CA LEU A 86 5.94 -8.00 6.60
C LEU A 86 6.22 -6.88 5.61
N PRO A 87 7.09 -7.10 4.62
CA PRO A 87 7.22 -6.14 3.52
C PRO A 87 5.94 -6.07 2.70
N LEU A 88 5.65 -4.91 2.15
CA LEU A 88 4.53 -4.73 1.22
C LEU A 88 5.12 -4.38 -0.14
N VAL A 89 4.83 -5.24 -1.12
CA VAL A 89 5.41 -5.14 -2.46
C VAL A 89 4.33 -4.72 -3.46
N MET A 90 4.70 -3.83 -4.38
CA MET A 90 3.80 -3.35 -5.42
C MET A 90 4.47 -3.50 -6.79
N ASP A 91 3.75 -4.11 -7.73
CA ASP A 91 4.11 -4.14 -9.14
C ASP A 91 3.28 -3.10 -9.88
N PHE A 92 3.93 -2.22 -10.63
CA PHE A 92 3.23 -1.14 -11.30
C PHE A 92 3.91 -0.74 -12.60
N ASP A 93 3.14 -0.05 -13.46
CA ASP A 93 3.62 0.61 -14.67
C ASP A 93 3.19 2.08 -14.65
N LEU A 94 3.90 2.90 -15.37
CA LEU A 94 3.46 4.27 -15.65
C LEU A 94 2.47 4.26 -16.81
N VAL A 95 1.44 5.05 -16.67
CA VAL A 95 0.44 5.23 -17.73
C VAL A 95 0.95 6.17 -18.80
#